data_b6e10a4f926dede75098e8c46592c54d
#
_entry.id   b6e10a4f926dede75098e8c46592c54d
#
_cell.length_a   1.000
_cell.length_b   1.000
_cell.length_c   1.000
_cell.angle_alpha   90.00
_cell.angle_beta   90.00
_cell.angle_gamma   90.00
#
_symmetry.space_group_name_H-M   'P 1'
#
loop_
_entity.id
_entity.type
_entity.pdbx_description
1 polymer ?
#
loop_
_entity_poly.entity_id
_entity_poly.type
_entity_poly.pdbx_seq_one_letter_code
_entity_poly.pdbx_strand_id
1 'polypeptide(L)'
;MNKTTDELLKILISKGDMQKYIEENSNEFLKFSLCQYLNQLLTEHGLKKGKIIADALIERSYGYQIFSGRKDMPSRDVLISFALAMKLSLDELQSLLRIAHMAMLYPRVKRDSIILHSIAKHESVIQCNTRIGVVWRTNFRSLTDDRRIAILRCELLPCPFLDLFLIPRPLVTTIIQNL
;
A
#
# COMPACT_ATOMS: atom_id res chain seq x y z
N MET A 1 -27.01 -13.75 0.99
CA MET A 1 -26.65 -13.05 -0.26
C MET A 1 -26.02 -11.73 0.15
N ASN A 2 -24.74 -11.50 -0.15
CA ASN A 2 -24.10 -10.23 0.17
C ASN A 2 -24.57 -9.19 -0.84
N LYS A 3 -25.08 -8.06 -0.34
CA LYS A 3 -25.51 -6.93 -1.18
C LYS A 3 -24.29 -6.19 -1.72
N THR A 4 -24.39 -5.69 -2.94
CA THR A 4 -23.34 -4.83 -3.50
C THR A 4 -23.36 -3.45 -2.85
N THR A 5 -22.24 -2.72 -2.90
CA THR A 5 -22.15 -1.36 -2.37
C THR A 5 -23.18 -0.42 -3.01
N ASP A 6 -23.44 -0.58 -4.32
CA ASP A 6 -24.41 0.22 -5.05
C ASP A 6 -25.86 -0.09 -4.63
N GLU A 7 -26.16 -1.35 -4.33
CA GLU A 7 -27.47 -1.75 -3.79
C GLU A 7 -27.68 -1.16 -2.40
N LEU A 8 -26.67 -1.26 -1.52
CA LEU A 8 -26.72 -0.65 -0.18
C LEU A 8 -26.93 0.85 -0.25
N LEU A 9 -26.23 1.53 -1.16
CA LEU A 9 -26.39 2.97 -1.38
C LEU A 9 -27.81 3.32 -1.84
N LYS A 10 -28.36 2.58 -2.81
CA LYS A 10 -29.73 2.78 -3.27
C LYS A 10 -30.76 2.58 -2.16
N ILE A 11 -30.59 1.53 -1.34
CA ILE A 11 -31.46 1.26 -0.18
C ILE A 11 -31.37 2.40 0.83
N LEU A 12 -30.15 2.87 1.14
CA LEU A 12 -29.90 3.98 2.07
C LEU A 12 -30.61 5.27 1.64
N ILE A 13 -30.50 5.61 0.35
CA ILE A 13 -31.12 6.82 -0.19
C ILE A 13 -32.65 6.71 -0.24
N SER A 14 -33.18 5.50 -0.52
CA SER A 14 -34.64 5.28 -0.65
C SER A 14 -35.35 5.14 0.70
N LYS A 15 -34.65 4.76 1.77
CA LYS A 15 -35.21 4.59 3.13
C LYS A 15 -35.07 5.87 3.94
N GLY A 16 -36.19 6.41 4.43
CA GLY A 16 -36.21 7.58 5.28
C GLY A 16 -35.78 7.31 6.76
N ASP A 17 -35.70 6.05 7.16
CA ASP A 17 -35.37 5.64 8.53
C ASP A 17 -34.00 4.97 8.60
N MET A 18 -33.02 5.72 9.15
CA MET A 18 -31.64 5.29 9.30
C MET A 18 -31.49 4.14 10.30
N GLN A 19 -32.25 4.15 11.37
CA GLN A 19 -32.20 3.12 12.42
C GLN A 19 -32.55 1.75 11.83
N LYS A 20 -33.65 1.71 11.12
CA LYS A 20 -34.13 0.51 10.42
C LYS A 20 -33.14 0.01 9.37
N TYR A 21 -32.50 0.93 8.63
CA TYR A 21 -31.45 0.57 7.66
C TYR A 21 -30.27 -0.12 8.35
N ILE A 22 -29.78 0.40 9.49
CA ILE A 22 -28.65 -0.15 10.24
C ILE A 22 -28.98 -1.55 10.76
N GLU A 23 -30.17 -1.75 11.33
CA GLU A 23 -30.62 -3.04 11.87
C GLU A 23 -30.73 -4.10 10.75
N GLU A 24 -31.41 -3.78 9.65
CA GLU A 24 -31.63 -4.70 8.53
C GLU A 24 -30.35 -5.07 7.77
N ASN A 25 -29.34 -4.20 7.78
CA ASN A 25 -28.08 -4.41 7.06
C ASN A 25 -26.87 -4.61 7.98
N SER A 26 -27.09 -4.93 9.25
CA SER A 26 -26.03 -5.10 10.26
C SER A 26 -24.96 -6.12 9.86
N ASN A 27 -25.29 -7.10 9.01
CA ASN A 27 -24.37 -8.12 8.50
C ASN A 27 -23.51 -7.65 7.32
N GLU A 28 -23.91 -6.57 6.64
CA GLU A 28 -23.22 -6.01 5.47
C GLU A 28 -22.16 -4.96 5.84
N PHE A 29 -22.18 -4.49 7.09
CA PHE A 29 -21.16 -3.54 7.56
C PHE A 29 -19.81 -4.22 7.71
N LEU A 30 -18.72 -3.47 7.42
CA LEU A 30 -17.36 -3.94 7.59
C LEU A 30 -17.11 -4.30 9.06
N LYS A 31 -17.02 -5.59 9.36
CA LYS A 31 -16.84 -6.14 10.71
C LYS A 31 -15.38 -6.39 11.08
N PHE A 32 -14.47 -6.27 10.10
CA PHE A 32 -13.08 -6.63 10.30
C PHE A 32 -12.22 -5.40 10.64
N SER A 33 -11.44 -5.51 11.71
CA SER A 33 -10.32 -4.59 11.92
C SER A 33 -9.19 -4.93 10.95
N LEU A 34 -8.32 -3.97 10.67
CA LEU A 34 -7.16 -4.17 9.79
C LEU A 34 -6.32 -5.40 10.20
N CYS A 35 -6.05 -5.54 11.51
CA CYS A 35 -5.27 -6.67 12.02
C CYS A 35 -5.96 -8.02 11.83
N GLN A 36 -7.29 -8.09 11.97
CA GLN A 36 -8.06 -9.32 11.72
C GLN A 36 -7.98 -9.71 10.25
N TYR A 37 -8.17 -8.76 9.34
CA TYR A 37 -8.08 -9.00 7.90
C TYR A 37 -6.67 -9.45 7.47
N LEU A 38 -5.62 -8.79 7.97
CA LEU A 38 -4.23 -9.20 7.71
C LEU A 38 -3.93 -10.62 8.21
N ASN A 39 -4.41 -10.98 9.41
CA ASN A 39 -4.22 -12.33 9.94
C ASN A 39 -5.04 -13.38 9.16
N GLN A 40 -6.23 -13.03 8.68
CA GLN A 40 -7.03 -13.87 7.80
C GLN A 40 -6.28 -14.17 6.50
N LEU A 41 -5.76 -13.13 5.81
CA LEU A 41 -4.95 -13.29 4.59
C LEU A 41 -3.73 -14.19 4.82
N LEU A 42 -3.02 -14.06 5.96
CA LEU A 42 -1.91 -14.97 6.29
C LEU A 42 -2.36 -16.42 6.38
N THR A 43 -3.53 -16.67 6.96
CA THR A 43 -4.08 -18.03 7.12
C THR A 43 -4.52 -18.61 5.78
N GLU A 44 -5.24 -17.83 4.98
CA GLU A 44 -5.73 -18.23 3.64
C GLU A 44 -4.59 -18.58 2.69
N HIS A 45 -3.52 -17.80 2.70
CA HIS A 45 -2.33 -18.03 1.86
C HIS A 45 -1.28 -18.96 2.52
N GLY A 46 -1.51 -19.47 3.74
CA GLY A 46 -0.58 -20.34 4.44
C GLY A 46 0.78 -19.70 4.77
N LEU A 47 0.81 -18.38 5.00
CA LEU A 47 2.02 -17.58 5.12
C LEU A 47 2.46 -17.41 6.58
N LYS A 48 3.78 -17.36 6.82
CA LYS A 48 4.35 -17.10 8.14
C LYS A 48 4.57 -15.61 8.36
N LYS A 49 3.97 -15.04 9.41
CA LYS A 49 4.04 -13.62 9.77
C LYS A 49 5.46 -13.06 9.73
N GLY A 50 6.43 -13.71 10.37
CA GLY A 50 7.81 -13.23 10.43
C GLY A 50 8.48 -13.16 9.05
N LYS A 51 8.18 -14.11 8.15
CA LYS A 51 8.68 -14.09 6.77
C LYS A 51 8.11 -12.90 6.00
N ILE A 52 6.80 -12.69 6.09
CA ILE A 52 6.14 -11.58 5.38
C ILE A 52 6.65 -10.21 5.85
N ILE A 53 6.90 -10.02 7.14
CA ILE A 53 7.48 -8.78 7.67
C ILE A 53 8.89 -8.54 7.09
N ALA A 54 9.71 -9.59 7.00
CA ALA A 54 11.05 -9.49 6.39
C ALA A 54 10.98 -9.22 4.88
N ASP A 55 10.15 -9.95 4.14
CA ASP A 55 9.96 -9.79 2.69
C ASP A 55 9.35 -8.41 2.32
N ALA A 56 8.55 -7.84 3.22
CA ALA A 56 8.00 -6.48 3.09
C ALA A 56 9.02 -5.39 3.40
N LEU A 57 10.22 -5.73 3.84
CA LEU A 57 11.28 -4.79 4.25
C LEU A 57 10.84 -3.82 5.37
N ILE A 58 10.03 -4.33 6.29
CA ILE A 58 9.50 -3.56 7.42
C ILE A 58 10.26 -3.96 8.68
N GLU A 59 10.53 -2.97 9.55
CA GLU A 59 11.13 -3.23 10.86
C GLU A 59 10.28 -4.26 11.63
N ARG A 60 10.96 -5.25 12.21
CA ARG A 60 10.33 -6.43 12.78
C ARG A 60 9.32 -6.10 13.88
N SER A 61 9.70 -5.25 14.83
CA SER A 61 8.86 -4.86 15.96
C SER A 61 7.61 -4.12 15.46
N TYR A 62 7.78 -3.17 14.52
CA TYR A 62 6.70 -2.42 13.93
C TYR A 62 5.71 -3.33 13.15
N GLY A 63 6.24 -4.27 12.37
CA GLY A 63 5.41 -5.27 11.68
C GLY A 63 4.55 -6.08 12.64
N TYR A 64 5.14 -6.58 13.74
CA TYR A 64 4.37 -7.32 14.74
C TYR A 64 3.32 -6.46 15.45
N GLN A 65 3.57 -5.16 15.67
CA GLN A 65 2.58 -4.24 16.25
C GLN A 65 1.35 -4.09 15.36
N ILE A 66 1.53 -4.02 14.03
CA ILE A 66 0.42 -3.97 13.07
C ILE A 66 -0.40 -5.25 13.12
N PHE A 67 0.24 -6.42 13.07
CA PHE A 67 -0.46 -7.71 13.11
C PHE A 67 -1.12 -8.02 14.46
N SER A 68 -0.69 -7.37 15.55
CA SER A 68 -1.32 -7.49 16.87
C SER A 68 -2.43 -6.47 17.13
N GLY A 69 -2.62 -5.51 16.22
CA GLY A 69 -3.58 -4.41 16.40
C GLY A 69 -3.13 -3.32 17.36
N ARG A 70 -1.87 -3.32 17.82
CA ARG A 70 -1.31 -2.22 18.62
C ARG A 70 -1.07 -0.96 17.79
N LYS A 71 -0.86 -1.13 16.48
CA LYS A 71 -0.72 -0.06 15.51
C LYS A 71 -1.88 -0.14 14.52
N ASP A 72 -2.90 0.67 14.75
CA ASP A 72 -4.15 0.60 14.00
C ASP A 72 -4.09 1.30 12.64
N MET A 73 -3.20 2.30 12.50
CA MET A 73 -3.09 3.10 11.29
C MET A 73 -1.63 3.10 10.77
N PRO A 74 -1.19 2.03 10.12
CA PRO A 74 0.07 2.05 9.37
C PRO A 74 -0.07 2.94 8.13
N SER A 75 1.05 3.36 7.53
CA SER A 75 1.00 4.13 6.29
C SER A 75 0.50 3.26 5.12
N ARG A 76 -0.07 3.91 4.09
CA ARG A 76 -0.51 3.25 2.85
C ARG A 76 0.60 2.41 2.22
N ASP A 77 1.83 2.93 2.24
CA ASP A 77 3.00 2.26 1.65
C ASP A 77 3.38 0.98 2.39
N VAL A 78 3.23 0.96 3.70
CA VAL A 78 3.43 -0.25 4.52
C VAL A 78 2.42 -1.34 4.14
N LEU A 79 1.15 -0.98 3.94
CA LEU A 79 0.12 -1.93 3.51
C LEU A 79 0.39 -2.46 2.09
N ILE A 80 0.84 -1.61 1.18
CA ILE A 80 1.26 -2.02 -0.16
C ILE A 80 2.47 -2.96 -0.09
N SER A 81 3.44 -2.70 0.78
CA SER A 81 4.59 -3.58 0.99
C SER A 81 4.15 -4.96 1.51
N PHE A 82 3.20 -5.02 2.45
CA PHE A 82 2.63 -6.30 2.87
C PHE A 82 1.92 -7.02 1.72
N ALA A 83 1.15 -6.30 0.91
CA ALA A 83 0.44 -6.90 -0.23
C ALA A 83 1.42 -7.50 -1.26
N LEU A 84 2.52 -6.80 -1.57
CA LEU A 84 3.58 -7.32 -2.44
C LEU A 84 4.29 -8.55 -1.83
N ALA A 85 4.61 -8.49 -0.53
CA ALA A 85 5.29 -9.59 0.17
C ALA A 85 4.40 -10.85 0.26
N MET A 86 3.09 -10.67 0.48
CA MET A 86 2.12 -11.76 0.51
C MET A 86 1.69 -12.22 -0.89
N LYS A 87 2.08 -11.50 -1.96
CA LYS A 87 1.67 -11.74 -3.35
C LYS A 87 0.15 -11.75 -3.52
N LEU A 88 -0.53 -10.80 -2.87
CA LEU A 88 -1.98 -10.66 -2.93
C LEU A 88 -2.46 -10.37 -4.36
N SER A 89 -3.71 -10.72 -4.61
CA SER A 89 -4.44 -10.28 -5.80
C SER A 89 -4.76 -8.78 -5.73
N LEU A 90 -5.16 -8.19 -6.86
CA LEU A 90 -5.56 -6.79 -6.92
C LEU A 90 -6.79 -6.50 -6.05
N ASP A 91 -7.75 -7.43 -6.02
CA ASP A 91 -8.99 -7.28 -5.24
C ASP A 91 -8.72 -7.34 -3.73
N GLU A 92 -7.84 -8.25 -3.29
CA GLU A 92 -7.41 -8.35 -1.89
C GLU A 92 -6.67 -7.09 -1.44
N LEU A 93 -5.77 -6.55 -2.27
CA LEU A 93 -5.06 -5.30 -1.98
C LEU A 93 -6.04 -4.11 -1.89
N GLN A 94 -6.97 -3.97 -2.83
CA GLN A 94 -7.96 -2.89 -2.79
C GLN A 94 -8.88 -3.03 -1.55
N SER A 95 -9.23 -4.24 -1.18
CA SER A 95 -9.99 -4.51 0.04
C SER A 95 -9.20 -4.17 1.30
N LEU A 96 -7.90 -4.51 1.34
CA LEU A 96 -6.99 -4.15 2.42
C LEU A 96 -6.92 -2.62 2.62
N LEU A 97 -6.75 -1.87 1.54
CA LEU A 97 -6.70 -0.41 1.58
C LEU A 97 -8.05 0.19 2.03
N ARG A 98 -9.17 -0.39 1.56
CA ARG A 98 -10.52 0.04 1.96
C ARG A 98 -10.77 -0.17 3.45
N ILE A 99 -10.40 -1.33 4.01
CA ILE A 99 -10.53 -1.64 5.44
C ILE A 99 -9.66 -0.70 6.29
N ALA A 100 -8.49 -0.32 5.78
CA ALA A 100 -7.60 0.65 6.42
C ALA A 100 -8.04 2.11 6.24
N HIS A 101 -9.18 2.37 5.61
CA HIS A 101 -9.69 3.72 5.28
C HIS A 101 -8.70 4.55 4.45
N MET A 102 -7.94 3.89 3.57
CA MET A 102 -6.96 4.53 2.71
C MET A 102 -7.44 4.60 1.26
N ALA A 103 -6.89 5.56 0.51
CA ALA A 103 -7.16 5.68 -0.91
C ALA A 103 -6.75 4.40 -1.66
N MET A 104 -7.67 3.85 -2.44
CA MET A 104 -7.40 2.73 -3.34
C MET A 104 -6.36 3.12 -4.39
N LEU A 105 -5.69 2.12 -4.96
CA LEU A 105 -4.79 2.35 -6.09
C LEU A 105 -5.59 2.74 -7.33
N TYR A 106 -5.12 3.79 -8.00
CA TYR A 106 -5.81 4.34 -9.16
C TYR A 106 -4.92 4.34 -10.41
N PRO A 107 -5.32 3.66 -11.51
CA PRO A 107 -4.47 3.45 -12.68
C PRO A 107 -4.03 4.74 -13.40
N ARG A 108 -4.70 5.87 -13.19
CA ARG A 108 -4.30 7.15 -13.79
C ARG A 108 -3.19 7.88 -13.02
N VAL A 109 -2.82 7.38 -11.85
CA VAL A 109 -1.67 7.87 -11.07
C VAL A 109 -0.45 7.04 -11.45
N LYS A 110 0.60 7.65 -11.99
CA LYS A 110 1.81 6.95 -12.47
C LYS A 110 2.40 5.97 -11.46
N ARG A 111 2.52 6.39 -10.20
CA ARG A 111 3.02 5.53 -9.11
C ARG A 111 2.10 4.33 -8.88
N ASP A 112 0.82 4.58 -8.77
CA ASP A 112 -0.18 3.54 -8.53
C ASP A 112 -0.23 2.54 -9.71
N SER A 113 -0.08 3.02 -10.96
CA SER A 113 0.00 2.15 -12.14
C SER A 113 1.18 1.18 -12.08
N ILE A 114 2.34 1.64 -11.61
CA ILE A 114 3.53 0.79 -11.46
C ILE A 114 3.27 -0.26 -10.37
N ILE A 115 2.70 0.15 -9.24
CA ILE A 115 2.37 -0.76 -8.13
C ILE A 115 1.34 -1.80 -8.58
N LEU A 116 0.26 -1.38 -9.25
CA LEU A 116 -0.75 -2.28 -9.82
C LEU A 116 -0.13 -3.30 -10.78
N HIS A 117 0.79 -2.86 -11.64
CA HIS A 117 1.52 -3.76 -12.54
C HIS A 117 2.39 -4.76 -11.76
N SER A 118 3.13 -4.30 -10.74
CA SER A 118 3.99 -5.15 -9.91
C SER A 118 3.18 -6.19 -9.11
N ILE A 119 2.01 -5.82 -8.60
CA ILE A 119 1.08 -6.77 -7.95
C ILE A 119 0.60 -7.83 -8.95
N ALA A 120 0.14 -7.41 -10.13
CA ALA A 120 -0.34 -8.33 -11.17
C ALA A 120 0.75 -9.29 -11.66
N LYS A 121 2.03 -8.93 -11.55
CA LYS A 121 3.20 -9.76 -11.88
C LYS A 121 3.78 -10.51 -10.68
N HIS A 122 3.19 -10.39 -9.49
CA HIS A 122 3.71 -10.96 -8.24
C HIS A 122 5.18 -10.62 -7.96
N GLU A 123 5.58 -9.39 -8.31
CA GLU A 123 6.93 -8.87 -8.08
C GLU A 123 7.18 -8.65 -6.58
N SER A 124 8.46 -8.68 -6.18
CA SER A 124 8.87 -8.33 -4.82
C SER A 124 8.85 -6.82 -4.58
N VAL A 125 8.88 -6.41 -3.31
CA VAL A 125 8.97 -4.99 -2.92
C VAL A 125 10.19 -4.31 -3.56
N ILE A 126 11.34 -5.00 -3.60
CA ILE A 126 12.58 -4.48 -4.21
C ILE A 126 12.39 -4.21 -5.71
N GLN A 127 11.80 -5.17 -6.44
CA GLN A 127 11.54 -5.03 -7.88
C GLN A 127 10.58 -3.86 -8.17
N CYS A 128 9.50 -3.75 -7.38
CA CYS A 128 8.56 -2.64 -7.49
C CYS A 128 9.25 -1.29 -7.25
N ASN A 129 10.05 -1.17 -6.19
CA ASN A 129 10.80 0.05 -5.88
C ASN A 129 11.81 0.42 -6.97
N THR A 130 12.53 -0.57 -7.50
CA THR A 130 13.46 -0.36 -8.64
C THR A 130 12.70 0.19 -9.85
N ARG A 131 11.55 -0.37 -10.18
CA ARG A 131 10.71 0.06 -11.30
C ARG A 131 10.20 1.50 -11.10
N ILE A 132 9.75 1.84 -9.89
CA ILE A 132 9.37 3.22 -9.51
C ILE A 132 10.56 4.15 -9.75
N GLY A 133 11.75 3.82 -9.23
CA GLY A 133 12.95 4.62 -9.38
C GLY A 133 13.37 4.84 -10.84
N VAL A 134 13.27 3.82 -11.69
CA VAL A 134 13.59 3.92 -13.12
C VAL A 134 12.61 4.89 -13.83
N VAL A 135 11.32 4.74 -13.61
CA VAL A 135 10.30 5.60 -14.25
C VAL A 135 10.45 7.06 -13.82
N TRP A 136 10.82 7.33 -12.57
CA TRP A 136 11.09 8.70 -12.11
C TRP A 136 12.37 9.28 -12.72
N ARG A 137 13.45 8.51 -12.84
CA ARG A 137 14.70 8.96 -13.47
C ARG A 137 14.53 9.29 -14.95
N THR A 138 13.72 8.53 -15.69
CA THR A 138 13.45 8.79 -17.11
C THR A 138 12.65 10.08 -17.31
N ASN A 139 11.68 10.36 -16.44
CA ASN A 139 10.94 11.63 -16.49
C ASN A 139 11.82 12.85 -16.16
N PHE A 140 12.81 12.71 -15.28
CA PHE A 140 13.77 13.79 -15.01
C PHE A 140 14.71 14.06 -16.19
N ARG A 141 15.11 13.02 -16.94
CA ARG A 141 15.96 13.20 -18.13
C ARG A 141 15.25 13.94 -19.26
N SER A 142 13.94 13.73 -19.43
CA SER A 142 13.16 14.44 -20.47
C SER A 142 12.89 15.92 -20.16
N LEU A 143 13.04 16.33 -18.89
CA LEU A 143 12.92 17.73 -18.44
C LEU A 143 14.26 18.49 -18.41
N THR A 144 15.39 17.78 -18.57
CA THR A 144 16.74 18.36 -18.45
C THR A 144 17.55 18.20 -19.73
N ASP A 145 16.93 18.45 -20.91
CA ASP A 145 17.71 18.57 -22.17
C ASP A 145 18.48 19.91 -22.25
N ASP A 146 18.52 20.65 -21.16
CA ASP A 146 19.39 21.81 -20.96
C ASP A 146 20.62 21.39 -20.13
N ARG A 147 21.67 21.02 -20.85
CA ARG A 147 22.92 20.39 -20.38
C ARG A 147 23.73 21.16 -19.33
N ARG A 148 23.23 22.23 -18.73
CA ARG A 148 23.97 23.11 -17.82
C ARG A 148 23.52 23.12 -16.35
N ILE A 149 22.43 22.48 -15.99
CA ILE A 149 21.89 22.57 -14.60
C ILE A 149 21.98 21.24 -13.84
N ALA A 150 22.34 20.14 -14.49
CA ALA A 150 22.26 18.80 -13.90
C ALA A 150 23.33 18.46 -12.83
N ILE A 151 24.44 19.21 -12.75
CA ILE A 151 25.57 18.84 -11.87
C ILE A 151 25.53 19.53 -10.51
N LEU A 152 24.87 20.67 -10.37
CA LEU A 152 24.90 21.49 -9.15
C LEU A 152 23.73 21.30 -8.18
N ARG A 153 22.76 20.42 -8.48
CA ARG A 153 21.55 20.26 -7.66
C ARG A 153 21.43 18.95 -6.87
N CYS A 154 22.36 18.02 -7.06
CA CYS A 154 22.38 16.78 -6.27
C CYS A 154 22.97 16.93 -4.87
N GLU A 155 23.72 18.00 -4.61
CA GLU A 155 24.44 18.14 -3.33
C GLU A 155 23.74 19.07 -2.30
N LEU A 156 22.71 19.83 -2.65
CA LEU A 156 22.19 20.91 -1.80
C LEU A 156 20.68 20.90 -1.51
N LEU A 157 19.92 19.90 -1.93
CA LEU A 157 18.50 19.80 -1.56
C LEU A 157 18.27 18.56 -0.70
N PRO A 158 17.66 18.69 0.50
CA PRO A 158 17.09 17.54 1.19
C PRO A 158 16.05 16.96 0.26
N CYS A 159 16.35 15.75 -0.28
CA CYS A 159 15.46 15.07 -1.21
C CYS A 159 14.08 14.89 -0.59
N PRO A 160 13.03 15.61 -1.00
CA PRO A 160 11.66 15.33 -0.58
C PRO A 160 11.14 14.01 -1.14
N PHE A 161 11.98 13.27 -1.90
CA PHE A 161 11.66 12.04 -2.59
C PHE A 161 11.92 10.74 -1.80
N LEU A 162 12.52 10.83 -0.59
CA LEU A 162 12.71 9.65 0.26
C LEU A 162 11.38 9.02 0.73
N ASP A 163 10.31 9.80 0.77
CA ASP A 163 8.98 9.31 1.15
C ASP A 163 8.26 8.56 0.00
N LEU A 164 8.84 8.57 -1.22
CA LEU A 164 8.28 7.84 -2.38
C LEU A 164 8.72 6.37 -2.46
N PHE A 165 9.74 5.97 -1.72
CA PHE A 165 10.18 4.59 -1.65
C PHE A 165 9.47 3.87 -0.51
N LEU A 166 9.04 2.64 -0.75
CA LEU A 166 8.44 1.74 0.24
C LEU A 166 9.44 1.28 1.31
N ILE A 167 10.68 1.80 1.31
CA ILE A 167 11.75 1.43 2.25
C ILE A 167 11.74 2.40 3.44
N PRO A 168 11.69 1.91 4.69
CA PRO A 168 11.84 2.75 5.88
C PRO A 168 13.20 3.49 5.90
N ARG A 169 13.18 4.76 6.29
CA ARG A 169 14.35 5.66 6.34
C ARG A 169 15.67 5.11 6.92
N PRO A 170 15.67 4.24 7.96
CA PRO A 170 16.95 3.79 8.55
C PRO A 170 17.78 2.87 7.65
N LEU A 171 17.19 2.24 6.62
CA LEU A 171 17.94 1.34 5.72
C LEU A 171 18.59 2.05 4.53
N VAL A 172 18.15 3.26 4.19
CA VAL A 172 18.68 4.03 3.06
C VAL A 172 20.07 4.61 3.40
N THR A 173 20.29 5.00 4.66
CA THR A 173 21.57 5.58 5.11
C THR A 173 22.72 4.57 5.04
N THR A 174 22.44 3.29 5.28
CA THR A 174 23.46 2.22 5.26
C THR A 174 23.88 1.83 3.83
N ILE A 175 23.02 2.04 2.84
CA ILE A 175 23.32 1.73 1.43
C ILE A 175 24.17 2.84 0.80
N ILE A 176 23.98 4.09 1.21
CA ILE A 176 24.74 5.24 0.66
C ILE A 176 26.17 5.30 1.21
N GLN A 177 26.43 4.76 2.40
CA GLN A 177 27.78 4.74 2.99
C GLN A 177 28.69 3.64 2.42
N ASN A 178 28.18 2.70 1.61
CA ASN A 178 28.93 1.60 1.00
C ASN A 178 29.02 1.70 -0.53
N LEU A 179 28.73 2.86 -1.12
CA LEU A 179 28.94 3.23 -2.53
C LEU A 179 29.98 4.36 -2.62
#